data_6bfffa697aa6a8e39b2af33cc9db25bf
#
_entry.id   6bfffa697aa6a8e39b2af33cc9db25bf
#
_cell.length_a   1.000
_cell.length_b   1.000
_cell.length_c   1.000
_cell.angle_alpha   90.00
_cell.angle_beta   90.00
_cell.angle_gamma   90.00
#
_symmetry.space_group_name_H-M   'P 1'
#
loop_
_entity.id
_entity.type
_entity.pdbx_description
1 polymer ?
#
loop_
_entity_poly.entity_id
_entity_poly.type
_entity_poly.pdbx_seq_one_letter_code
_entity_poly.pdbx_strand_id
1 'polypeptide(L)'
;MHAVLTEVDTSGQPDPQVGLKALQEQIVPNARQTPGFQAGYWLRPLEDGKGTSLAVYDTEENAKAAAEALSVGSSPMPGVTVVRSEVRAVAASA
;
A
#
# COMPACT_ATOMS: atom_id res chain seq x y z
N MET A 1 -15.43 5.69 -6.74
CA MET A 1 -14.31 5.20 -5.93
C MET A 1 -13.05 5.11 -6.78
N HIS A 2 -11.94 5.37 -6.16
CA HIS A 2 -10.62 5.29 -6.80
C HIS A 2 -9.71 4.44 -5.94
N ALA A 3 -8.78 3.74 -6.56
CA ALA A 3 -7.87 2.85 -5.88
C ALA A 3 -6.42 3.29 -6.09
N VAL A 4 -5.59 3.07 -5.07
CA VAL A 4 -4.14 3.22 -5.15
C VAL A 4 -3.53 1.82 -5.21
N LEU A 5 -2.86 1.52 -6.29
CA LEU A 5 -2.10 0.29 -6.47
C LEU A 5 -0.64 0.59 -6.19
N THR A 6 -0.08 -0.06 -5.19
CA THR A 6 1.31 0.14 -4.77
C THR A 6 2.06 -1.18 -4.81
N GLU A 7 3.20 -1.19 -5.47
CA GLU A 7 4.12 -2.34 -5.46
C GLU A 7 5.39 -1.93 -4.72
N VAL A 8 5.84 -2.79 -3.82
CA VAL A 8 7.03 -2.53 -3.00
C VAL A 8 8.03 -3.66 -3.14
N ASP A 9 9.31 -3.30 -3.09
CA ASP A 9 10.41 -4.24 -3.01
C ASP A 9 10.72 -4.49 -1.54
N THR A 10 10.59 -5.74 -1.11
CA THR A 10 10.80 -6.16 0.27
C THR A 10 12.14 -6.88 0.48
N SER A 11 13.00 -6.89 -0.53
CA SER A 11 14.27 -7.62 -0.47
C SER A 11 15.21 -7.12 0.64
N GLY A 12 15.02 -5.89 1.11
CA GLY A 12 15.79 -5.33 2.24
C GLY A 12 15.30 -5.76 3.61
N GLN A 13 14.20 -6.52 3.71
CA GLN A 13 13.71 -7.01 5.00
C GLN A 13 14.43 -8.29 5.39
N PRO A 14 15.11 -8.31 6.57
CA PRO A 14 15.79 -9.51 7.01
C PRO A 14 14.86 -10.60 7.52
N ASP A 15 13.67 -10.23 8.03
CA ASP A 15 12.72 -11.16 8.63
C ASP A 15 11.28 -10.80 8.18
N PRO A 16 10.61 -11.70 7.43
CA PRO A 16 9.22 -11.47 7.01
C PRO A 16 8.23 -11.27 8.15
N GLN A 17 8.49 -11.84 9.33
CA GLN A 17 7.62 -11.68 10.49
C GLN A 17 7.62 -10.25 11.01
N VAL A 18 8.76 -9.58 10.96
CA VAL A 18 8.87 -8.16 11.35
C VAL A 18 8.04 -7.30 10.41
N GLY A 19 8.09 -7.56 9.11
CA GLY A 19 7.29 -6.84 8.12
C GLY A 19 5.80 -7.05 8.32
N LEU A 20 5.37 -8.29 8.56
CA LEU A 20 3.97 -8.61 8.82
C LEU A 20 3.46 -7.89 10.07
N LYS A 21 4.24 -7.89 11.12
CA LYS A 21 3.89 -7.19 12.37
C LYS A 21 3.76 -5.68 12.14
N ALA A 22 4.68 -5.09 11.40
CA ALA A 22 4.62 -3.66 11.07
C ALA A 22 3.37 -3.32 10.25
N LEU A 23 2.98 -4.17 9.30
CA LEU A 23 1.74 -4.00 8.55
C LEU A 23 0.53 -3.98 9.48
N GLN A 24 0.41 -4.96 10.36
CA GLN A 24 -0.75 -5.11 11.25
C GLN A 24 -0.82 -4.03 12.31
N GLU A 25 0.30 -3.59 12.87
CA GLU A 25 0.35 -2.68 14.00
C GLU A 25 0.51 -1.21 13.62
N GLN A 26 1.06 -0.91 12.44
CA GLN A 26 1.36 0.47 12.03
C GLN A 26 0.69 0.86 10.72
N ILE A 27 0.91 0.10 9.66
CA ILE A 27 0.46 0.47 8.32
C ILE A 27 -1.07 0.42 8.21
N VAL A 28 -1.68 -0.66 8.63
CA VAL A 28 -3.15 -0.83 8.56
C VAL A 28 -3.88 0.19 9.43
N PRO A 29 -3.51 0.40 10.70
CA PRO A 29 -4.15 1.44 11.51
C PRO A 29 -4.00 2.85 10.93
N ASN A 30 -2.83 3.19 10.39
CA ASN A 30 -2.61 4.49 9.75
C ASN A 30 -3.47 4.66 8.49
N ALA A 31 -3.59 3.60 7.69
CA ALA A 31 -4.43 3.63 6.48
C ALA A 31 -5.89 3.89 6.83
N ARG A 32 -6.40 3.28 7.90
CA ARG A 32 -7.78 3.49 8.35
C ARG A 32 -8.08 4.93 8.73
N GLN A 33 -7.07 5.69 9.14
CA GLN A 33 -7.22 7.09 9.51
C GLN A 33 -7.02 8.05 8.35
N THR A 34 -6.63 7.53 7.18
CA THR A 34 -6.46 8.36 5.98
C THR A 34 -7.81 8.83 5.45
N PRO A 35 -7.97 10.13 5.12
CA PRO A 35 -9.25 10.65 4.63
C PRO A 35 -9.79 9.88 3.44
N GLY A 36 -11.04 9.47 3.52
CA GLY A 36 -11.74 8.78 2.44
C GLY A 36 -11.44 7.29 2.31
N PHE A 37 -10.62 6.72 3.18
CA PHE A 37 -10.29 5.30 3.13
C PHE A 37 -11.53 4.42 3.26
N GLN A 38 -11.71 3.47 2.34
CA GLN A 38 -12.85 2.55 2.29
C GLN A 38 -12.45 1.12 2.59
N ALA A 39 -11.39 0.63 1.93
CA ALA A 39 -10.92 -0.74 2.06
C ALA A 39 -9.46 -0.83 1.62
N GLY A 40 -8.77 -1.85 2.09
CA GLY A 40 -7.39 -2.08 1.67
C GLY A 40 -6.99 -3.53 1.83
N TYR A 41 -6.08 -3.96 0.96
CA TYR A 41 -5.52 -5.31 0.96
C TYR A 41 -4.01 -5.20 0.77
N TRP A 42 -3.27 -5.83 1.64
CA TRP A 42 -1.81 -5.88 1.58
C TRP A 42 -1.42 -7.31 1.28
N LEU A 43 -0.89 -7.53 0.08
CA LEU A 43 -0.61 -8.86 -0.46
C LEU A 43 0.88 -9.12 -0.38
N ARG A 44 1.26 -10.28 0.13
CA ARG A 44 2.66 -10.67 0.13
C ARG A 44 2.97 -11.56 -1.07
N PRO A 45 4.22 -11.52 -1.57
CA PRO A 45 4.61 -12.34 -2.70
C PRO A 45 4.65 -13.82 -2.32
N LEU A 46 4.37 -14.69 -3.31
CA LEU A 46 4.54 -16.12 -3.13
C LEU A 46 5.97 -16.56 -3.41
N GLU A 47 6.65 -15.94 -4.38
CA GLU A 47 7.96 -16.38 -4.84
C GLU A 47 9.01 -15.27 -4.91
N ASP A 48 8.65 -14.07 -5.31
CA ASP A 48 9.59 -12.95 -5.42
C ASP A 48 9.55 -12.06 -4.17
N GLY A 49 10.43 -11.07 -4.11
CA GLY A 49 10.53 -10.15 -2.98
C GLY A 49 9.65 -8.92 -3.11
N LYS A 50 8.59 -8.94 -3.91
CA LYS A 50 7.75 -7.78 -4.16
C LYS A 50 6.37 -7.98 -3.57
N GLY A 51 5.97 -7.03 -2.70
CA GLY A 51 4.62 -6.97 -2.16
C GLY A 51 3.76 -6.01 -2.97
N THR A 52 2.45 -6.24 -2.95
CA THR A 52 1.47 -5.38 -3.63
C THR A 52 0.38 -5.00 -2.65
N SER A 53 -0.03 -3.75 -2.67
CA SER A 53 -1.20 -3.31 -1.91
C SER A 53 -2.21 -2.63 -2.81
N LEU A 54 -3.48 -2.76 -2.43
CA LEU A 54 -4.59 -2.08 -3.07
C LEU A 54 -5.40 -1.39 -1.98
N ALA A 55 -5.48 -0.08 -2.03
CA ALA A 55 -6.28 0.70 -1.10
C ALA A 55 -7.33 1.48 -1.89
N VAL A 56 -8.57 1.46 -1.41
CA VAL A 56 -9.71 2.10 -2.08
C VAL A 56 -10.15 3.31 -1.29
N TYR A 57 -10.37 4.42 -1.99
CA TYR A 57 -10.79 5.71 -1.43
C TYR A 57 -12.09 6.17 -2.09
N ASP A 58 -12.84 7.01 -1.37
CA ASP A 58 -14.13 7.52 -1.82
C ASP A 58 -14.04 8.47 -3.01
N THR A 59 -12.94 9.25 -3.10
CA THR A 59 -12.73 10.24 -4.17
C THR A 59 -11.37 10.09 -4.82
N GLU A 60 -11.26 10.59 -6.06
CA GLU A 60 -9.99 10.68 -6.77
C GLU A 60 -8.99 11.54 -6.01
N GLU A 61 -9.43 12.64 -5.46
CA GLU A 61 -8.58 13.57 -4.71
C GLU A 61 -7.95 12.88 -3.49
N ASN A 62 -8.74 12.14 -2.71
CA ASN A 62 -8.23 11.41 -1.57
C ASN A 62 -7.27 10.30 -1.98
N ALA A 63 -7.56 9.60 -3.08
CA ALA A 63 -6.67 8.57 -3.61
C ALA A 63 -5.33 9.16 -4.06
N LYS A 64 -5.34 10.30 -4.75
CA LYS A 64 -4.12 10.98 -5.19
C LYS A 64 -3.27 11.46 -4.01
N ALA A 65 -3.90 12.00 -2.97
CA ALA A 65 -3.19 12.42 -1.76
C ALA A 65 -2.51 11.24 -1.08
N ALA A 66 -3.19 10.10 -0.98
CA ALA A 66 -2.61 8.88 -0.42
C ALA A 66 -1.44 8.36 -1.27
N ALA A 67 -1.57 8.41 -2.60
CA ALA A 67 -0.52 7.98 -3.51
C ALA A 67 0.73 8.85 -3.41
N GLU A 68 0.59 10.15 -3.15
CA GLU A 68 1.73 11.04 -2.94
C GLU A 68 2.57 10.64 -1.73
N ALA A 69 1.93 10.16 -0.68
CA ALA A 69 2.62 9.68 0.52
C ALA A 69 3.40 8.39 0.26
N LEU A 70 3.06 7.66 -0.79
CA LEU A 70 3.70 6.40 -1.19
C LEU A 70 4.33 6.52 -2.58
N SER A 71 5.02 7.62 -2.85
CA SER A 71 5.67 7.83 -4.13
C SER A 71 6.81 6.84 -4.37
N VAL A 72 7.11 6.58 -5.64
CA VAL A 72 8.21 5.68 -6.03
C VAL A 72 9.52 6.16 -5.39
N GLY A 73 10.25 5.24 -4.79
CA GLY A 73 11.49 5.52 -4.07
C GLY A 73 11.32 5.76 -2.59
N SER A 74 10.09 5.99 -2.11
CA SER A 74 9.84 6.15 -0.67
C SER A 74 9.92 4.80 0.05
N SER A 75 10.15 4.86 1.36
CA SER A 75 10.25 3.67 2.19
C SER A 75 9.21 3.75 3.32
N PRO A 76 8.06 3.08 3.18
CA PRO A 76 7.01 3.12 4.20
C PRO A 76 7.39 2.39 5.48
N MET A 77 8.35 1.49 5.41
CA MET A 77 8.94 0.82 6.57
C MET A 77 10.36 0.37 6.25
N PRO A 78 11.20 0.08 7.27
CA PRO A 78 12.59 -0.33 7.05
C PRO A 78 12.70 -1.56 6.14
N GLY A 79 13.58 -1.47 5.15
CA GLY A 79 13.83 -2.57 4.21
C GLY A 79 12.81 -2.72 3.09
N VAL A 80 11.85 -1.79 3.00
CA VAL A 80 10.79 -1.80 1.97
C VAL A 80 10.85 -0.51 1.18
N THR A 81 10.87 -0.61 -0.14
CA THR A 81 10.92 0.54 -1.04
C THR A 81 9.78 0.47 -2.05
N VAL A 82 9.06 1.56 -2.24
CA VAL A 82 8.00 1.65 -3.25
C VAL A 82 8.64 1.68 -4.64
N VAL A 83 8.24 0.74 -5.49
CA VAL A 83 8.75 0.64 -6.87
C VAL A 83 7.68 0.99 -7.90
N ARG A 84 6.41 0.99 -7.52
CA ARG A 84 5.29 1.36 -8.40
C ARG A 84 4.17 1.94 -7.57
N SER A 85 3.55 3.01 -8.06
CA SER A 85 2.39 3.64 -7.41
C SER A 85 1.49 4.21 -8.51
N GLU A 86 0.22 3.78 -8.53
CA GLU A 86 -0.74 4.19 -9.54
C GLU A 86 -2.10 4.47 -8.89
N VAL A 87 -2.79 5.49 -9.40
CA VAL A 87 -4.19 5.77 -9.06
C VAL A 87 -5.06 5.30 -10.21
N ARG A 88 -6.09 4.51 -9.90
CA ARG A 88 -7.02 3.96 -10.88
C ARG A 88 -8.46 4.16 -10.43
N ALA A 89 -9.36 4.44 -11.36
CA ALA A 89 -10.78 4.43 -11.05
C ALA A 89 -11.25 2.98 -10.87
N VAL A 90 -12.12 2.75 -9.88
CA VAL A 90 -12.74 1.44 -9.67
C VAL A 90 -13.87 1.29 -10.68
N ALA A 91 -13.71 0.37 -11.62
CA ALA A 91 -14.71 0.13 -12.66
C ALA A 91 -15.87 -0.73 -12.16
N ALA A 92 -15.58 -1.68 -11.26
CA ALA A 92 -16.58 -2.58 -10.70
C ALA A 92 -16.06 -3.19 -9.40
N SER A 93 -16.97 -3.62 -8.56
CA SER A 93 -16.65 -4.34 -7.31
C SER A 93 -17.75 -5.35 -7.02
N ALA A 94 -17.42 -6.32 -6.21
CA ALA A 94 -18.39 -7.35 -5.81
C ALA A 94 -18.37 -7.56 -4.30
#